data_7be139c407c408a1aa392a17cefcb85f
#
_entry.id   7be139c407c408a1aa392a17cefcb85f
#
_cell.length_a   1.000
_cell.length_b   1.000
_cell.length_c   1.000
_cell.angle_alpha   90.00
_cell.angle_beta   90.00
_cell.angle_gamma   90.00
#
_symmetry.space_group_name_H-M   'P 1'
#
loop_
_entity.id
_entity.type
_entity.pdbx_description
1 polymer ?
#
loop_
_entity_poly.entity_id
_entity_poly.type
_entity_poly.pdbx_seq_one_letter_code
_entity_poly.pdbx_strand_id
1 'polypeptide(L)'
;MSTTDEDKKFLAVAIAEARQGRSEGGIPIGAALVVDGKVLAGGHNRRVQHGSAIHHGETNALENAGRQSASVYARSTMYTTLSPCHMCTGAILLYKIPRVVIGENQTFMGAEELLRLHGVEVVVLNDDTCVSMMKEFIAAEPSLWNEDIGEHD
;
A
#
# COMPACT_ATOMS: atom_id res chain seq x y z
N MET A 1 -23.79 -4.39 2.51
CA MET A 1 -22.68 -3.41 2.46
C MET A 1 -22.27 -3.20 1.00
N SER A 2 -22.19 -1.97 0.54
CA SER A 2 -21.75 -1.68 -0.82
C SER A 2 -20.24 -1.93 -0.97
N THR A 3 -19.77 -2.08 -2.22
CA THR A 3 -18.34 -2.23 -2.51
C THR A 3 -17.54 -1.05 -1.95
N THR A 4 -18.08 0.18 -2.07
CA THR A 4 -17.41 1.37 -1.53
C THR A 4 -17.29 1.32 0.00
N ASP A 5 -18.33 0.88 0.70
CA ASP A 5 -18.30 0.75 2.16
C ASP A 5 -17.31 -0.32 2.59
N GLU A 6 -17.27 -1.44 1.88
CA GLU A 6 -16.31 -2.50 2.12
C GLU A 6 -14.88 -2.02 1.87
N ASP A 7 -14.65 -1.27 0.79
CA ASP A 7 -13.34 -0.71 0.48
C ASP A 7 -12.87 0.25 1.57
N LYS A 8 -13.76 1.11 2.08
CA LYS A 8 -13.42 2.01 3.19
C LYS A 8 -13.09 1.24 4.46
N LYS A 9 -13.82 0.17 4.74
CA LYS A 9 -13.59 -0.69 5.90
C LYS A 9 -12.18 -1.29 5.87
N PHE A 10 -11.76 -1.83 4.71
CA PHE A 10 -10.45 -2.45 4.59
C PHE A 10 -9.34 -1.42 4.41
N LEU A 11 -9.62 -0.27 3.81
CA LEU A 11 -8.67 0.83 3.80
C LEU A 11 -8.35 1.29 5.22
N ALA A 12 -9.33 1.27 6.13
CA ALA A 12 -9.09 1.63 7.52
C ALA A 12 -8.05 0.72 8.18
N VAL A 13 -7.97 -0.54 7.79
CA VAL A 13 -6.92 -1.46 8.27
C VAL A 13 -5.55 -0.99 7.77
N ALA A 14 -5.44 -0.63 6.49
CA ALA A 14 -4.21 -0.09 5.93
C ALA A 14 -3.80 1.24 6.60
N ILE A 15 -4.77 2.11 6.91
CA ILE A 15 -4.51 3.36 7.63
C ILE A 15 -3.98 3.09 9.04
N ALA A 16 -4.55 2.12 9.75
CA ALA A 16 -4.06 1.74 11.08
C ALA A 16 -2.61 1.26 11.01
N GLU A 17 -2.26 0.48 9.98
CA GLU A 17 -0.89 0.04 9.73
C GLU A 17 0.04 1.24 9.46
N ALA A 18 -0.41 2.20 8.66
CA ALA A 18 0.37 3.42 8.38
C ALA A 18 0.66 4.21 9.67
N ARG A 19 -0.34 4.36 10.53
CA ARG A 19 -0.18 5.04 11.83
C ARG A 19 0.77 4.31 12.75
N GLN A 20 0.68 2.98 12.78
CA GLN A 20 1.60 2.15 13.56
C GLN A 20 3.04 2.38 13.08
N GLY A 21 3.27 2.34 11.77
CA GLY A 21 4.59 2.58 11.20
C GLY A 21 5.13 3.97 11.55
N ARG A 22 4.30 5.00 11.50
CA ARG A 22 4.71 6.36 11.88
C ARG A 22 5.05 6.45 13.37
N SER A 23 4.29 5.78 14.23
CA SER A 23 4.58 5.75 15.67
C SER A 23 5.91 5.08 15.98
N GLU A 24 6.37 4.19 15.12
CA GLU A 24 7.68 3.51 15.22
C GLU A 24 8.83 4.36 14.66
N GLY A 25 8.55 5.54 14.18
CA GLY A 25 9.56 6.41 13.55
C GLY A 25 9.68 6.24 12.05
N GLY A 26 8.82 5.44 11.43
CA GLY A 26 8.86 5.14 10.01
C GLY A 26 7.94 6.00 9.15
N ILE A 27 7.82 5.59 7.89
CA ILE A 27 7.03 6.27 6.87
C ILE A 27 5.56 5.84 6.99
N PRO A 28 4.59 6.77 7.02
CA PRO A 28 3.18 6.42 7.26
C PRO A 28 2.49 5.87 6.02
N ILE A 29 2.92 4.71 5.57
CA ILE A 29 2.32 3.97 4.47
C ILE A 29 1.98 2.58 4.97
N GLY A 30 0.72 2.18 4.81
CA GLY A 30 0.22 0.90 5.24
C GLY A 30 -0.55 0.19 4.14
N ALA A 31 -0.67 -1.12 4.29
CA ALA A 31 -1.37 -1.96 3.33
C ALA A 31 -2.07 -3.12 4.03
N ALA A 32 -3.04 -3.69 3.35
CA ALA A 32 -3.70 -4.91 3.78
C ALA A 32 -4.03 -5.78 2.57
N LEU A 33 -3.74 -7.07 2.67
CA LEU A 33 -4.12 -8.05 1.67
C LEU A 33 -5.40 -8.74 2.15
N VAL A 34 -6.46 -8.62 1.37
CA VAL A 34 -7.80 -9.13 1.72
C VAL A 34 -8.18 -10.24 0.76
N VAL A 35 -8.65 -11.36 1.30
CA VAL A 35 -9.05 -12.54 0.52
C VAL A 35 -10.43 -12.99 1.03
N ASP A 36 -11.37 -13.14 0.11
CA ASP A 36 -12.73 -13.62 0.44
C ASP A 36 -13.38 -12.83 1.59
N GLY A 37 -13.22 -11.50 1.57
CA GLY A 37 -13.82 -10.60 2.56
C GLY A 37 -13.16 -10.60 3.93
N LYS A 38 -11.94 -11.16 4.04
CA LYS A 38 -11.19 -11.22 5.30
C LYS A 38 -9.77 -10.73 5.12
N VAL A 39 -9.24 -10.00 6.10
CA VAL A 39 -7.84 -9.57 6.10
C VAL A 39 -6.95 -10.78 6.30
N LEU A 40 -6.16 -11.11 5.27
CA LEU A 40 -5.16 -12.17 5.37
C LEU A 40 -3.93 -11.68 6.11
N ALA A 41 -3.47 -10.48 5.78
CA ALA A 41 -2.32 -9.85 6.44
C ALA A 41 -2.34 -8.35 6.24
N GLY A 42 -1.83 -7.62 7.23
CA GLY A 42 -1.50 -6.21 7.12
C GLY A 42 0.00 -6.01 7.09
N GLY A 43 0.43 -4.83 6.71
CA GLY A 43 1.83 -4.45 6.72
C GLY A 43 1.99 -2.95 6.61
N HIS A 44 3.16 -2.46 6.93
CA HIS A 44 3.48 -1.04 6.77
C HIS A 44 4.95 -0.88 6.38
N ASN A 45 5.29 0.29 5.88
CA ASN A 45 6.65 0.59 5.47
C ASN A 45 7.61 0.43 6.66
N ARG A 46 8.65 -0.37 6.48
CA ARG A 46 9.66 -0.67 7.52
C ARG A 46 11.06 -0.29 7.10
N ARG A 47 11.17 0.64 6.17
CA ARG A 47 12.47 1.13 5.71
C ARG A 47 13.33 1.59 6.87
N VAL A 48 12.78 2.39 7.74
CA VAL A 48 13.48 2.94 8.91
C VAL A 48 13.65 1.88 9.99
N GLN A 49 12.58 1.20 10.34
CA GLN A 49 12.57 0.25 11.46
C GLN A 49 13.50 -0.94 11.25
N HIS A 50 13.58 -1.46 10.02
CA HIS A 50 14.36 -2.64 9.69
C HIS A 50 15.56 -2.35 8.79
N GLY A 51 15.81 -1.08 8.43
CA GLY A 51 16.87 -0.77 7.47
C GLY A 51 16.63 -1.46 6.13
N SER A 52 15.37 -1.56 5.71
CA SER A 52 14.97 -2.33 4.53
C SER A 52 14.66 -1.43 3.34
N ALA A 53 15.27 -1.73 2.19
CA ALA A 53 14.93 -1.07 0.93
C ALA A 53 13.67 -1.67 0.29
N ILE A 54 13.23 -2.84 0.75
CA ILE A 54 12.20 -3.66 0.09
C ILE A 54 10.85 -3.59 0.81
N HIS A 55 10.84 -3.45 2.12
CA HIS A 55 9.62 -3.46 2.91
C HIS A 55 8.88 -2.12 2.83
N HIS A 56 8.17 -1.92 1.73
CA HIS A 56 7.09 -0.96 1.62
C HIS A 56 5.84 -1.54 2.27
N GLY A 57 4.76 -0.79 2.37
CA GLY A 57 3.52 -1.29 2.97
C GLY A 57 3.04 -2.57 2.27
N GLU A 58 2.97 -2.54 0.96
CA GLU A 58 2.46 -3.64 0.15
C GLU A 58 3.36 -4.88 0.23
N THR A 59 4.67 -4.71 0.09
CA THR A 59 5.60 -5.85 0.16
C THR A 59 5.69 -6.39 1.57
N ASN A 60 5.56 -5.55 2.60
CA ASN A 60 5.50 -6.02 3.98
C ASN A 60 4.21 -6.82 4.23
N ALA A 61 3.08 -6.38 3.68
CA ALA A 61 1.83 -7.14 3.79
C ALA A 61 1.98 -8.53 3.13
N LEU A 62 2.61 -8.60 1.97
CA LEU A 62 2.88 -9.87 1.29
C LEU A 62 3.81 -10.76 2.12
N GLU A 63 4.86 -10.19 2.71
CA GLU A 63 5.76 -10.91 3.61
C GLU A 63 5.00 -11.50 4.80
N ASN A 64 4.13 -10.69 5.41
CA ASN A 64 3.35 -11.13 6.57
C ASN A 64 2.29 -12.17 6.21
N ALA A 65 1.76 -12.13 4.98
CA ALA A 65 0.84 -13.15 4.50
C ALA A 65 1.53 -14.51 4.35
N GLY A 66 2.82 -14.49 4.13
CA GLY A 66 3.60 -15.69 3.93
C GLY A 66 3.37 -16.32 2.56
N ARG A 67 3.82 -17.54 2.40
CA ARG A 67 3.72 -18.26 1.13
C ARG A 67 2.29 -18.73 0.89
N GLN A 68 1.66 -18.17 -0.15
CA GLN A 68 0.28 -18.50 -0.52
C GLN A 68 0.25 -19.14 -1.91
N SER A 69 -0.83 -19.86 -2.20
CA SER A 69 -1.03 -20.43 -3.53
C SER A 69 -1.45 -19.35 -4.53
N ALA A 70 -1.25 -19.61 -5.81
CA ALA A 70 -1.69 -18.71 -6.87
C ALA A 70 -3.20 -18.42 -6.82
N SER A 71 -4.00 -19.41 -6.41
CA SER A 71 -5.45 -19.23 -6.30
C SER A 71 -5.85 -18.26 -5.20
N VAL A 72 -5.10 -18.18 -4.11
CA VAL A 72 -5.33 -17.21 -3.04
C VAL A 72 -5.07 -15.80 -3.55
N TYR A 73 -3.93 -15.57 -4.21
CA TYR A 73 -3.62 -14.26 -4.77
C TYR A 73 -4.64 -13.84 -5.83
N ALA A 74 -5.12 -14.79 -6.66
CA ALA A 74 -6.11 -14.50 -7.72
C ALA A 74 -7.47 -14.05 -7.17
N ARG A 75 -7.75 -14.32 -5.89
CA ARG A 75 -8.98 -13.89 -5.21
C ARG A 75 -8.75 -12.74 -4.25
N SER A 76 -7.56 -12.14 -4.26
CA SER A 76 -7.22 -11.11 -3.29
C SER A 76 -7.42 -9.70 -3.83
N THR A 77 -7.50 -8.75 -2.91
CA THR A 77 -7.44 -7.31 -3.18
C THR A 77 -6.36 -6.71 -2.29
N MET A 78 -5.50 -5.91 -2.88
CA MET A 78 -4.49 -5.15 -2.12
C MET A 78 -5.06 -3.78 -1.79
N TYR A 79 -5.13 -3.46 -0.50
CA TYR A 79 -5.46 -2.11 -0.01
C TYR A 79 -4.18 -1.41 0.39
N THR A 80 -3.97 -0.20 -0.09
CA THR A 80 -2.76 0.56 0.23
C THR A 80 -3.12 2.04 0.43
N THR A 81 -2.50 2.68 1.41
CA THR A 81 -2.79 4.08 1.72
C THR A 81 -2.27 5.04 0.66
N LEU A 82 -1.24 4.64 -0.08
CA LEU A 82 -0.61 5.46 -1.12
C LEU A 82 -0.51 4.67 -2.43
N SER A 83 -0.58 5.37 -3.55
CA SER A 83 -0.38 4.80 -4.89
C SER A 83 0.90 3.94 -4.94
N PRO A 84 0.85 2.69 -5.43
CA PRO A 84 1.99 1.78 -5.36
C PRO A 84 3.11 2.15 -6.32
N CYS A 85 4.35 2.14 -5.83
CA CYS A 85 5.54 2.37 -6.65
C CYS A 85 5.75 1.20 -7.63
N HIS A 86 6.75 1.31 -8.49
CA HIS A 86 7.05 0.26 -9.48
C HIS A 86 7.39 -1.09 -8.85
N MET A 87 8.10 -1.09 -7.72
CA MET A 87 8.44 -2.34 -7.03
C MET A 87 7.18 -3.06 -6.53
N CYS A 88 6.30 -2.34 -5.85
CA CYS A 88 5.06 -2.92 -5.34
C CYS A 88 4.09 -3.29 -6.46
N THR A 89 4.05 -2.47 -7.51
CA THR A 89 3.29 -2.78 -8.72
C THR A 89 3.79 -4.08 -9.35
N GLY A 90 5.11 -4.26 -9.45
CA GLY A 90 5.70 -5.50 -9.94
C GLY A 90 5.27 -6.72 -9.13
N ALA A 91 5.24 -6.60 -7.81
CA ALA A 91 4.79 -7.69 -6.95
C ALA A 91 3.30 -8.02 -7.17
N ILE A 92 2.47 -7.00 -7.29
CA ILE A 92 1.03 -7.17 -7.58
C ILE A 92 0.83 -7.90 -8.92
N LEU A 93 1.57 -7.49 -9.94
CA LEU A 93 1.49 -8.10 -11.27
C LEU A 93 2.04 -9.53 -11.28
N LEU A 94 3.14 -9.77 -10.57
CA LEU A 94 3.75 -11.11 -10.49
C LEU A 94 2.76 -12.12 -9.92
N TYR A 95 2.08 -11.78 -8.84
CA TYR A 95 1.17 -12.69 -8.17
C TYR A 95 -0.25 -12.62 -8.70
N LYS A 96 -0.49 -11.78 -9.72
CA LYS A 96 -1.78 -11.64 -10.41
C LYS A 96 -2.92 -11.28 -9.46
N ILE A 97 -2.61 -10.37 -8.53
CA ILE A 97 -3.63 -9.79 -7.66
C ILE A 97 -4.55 -8.93 -8.55
N PRO A 98 -5.84 -9.25 -8.63
CA PRO A 98 -6.71 -8.65 -9.66
C PRO A 98 -7.24 -7.26 -9.34
N ARG A 99 -7.09 -6.80 -8.10
CA ARG A 99 -7.70 -5.55 -7.66
C ARG A 99 -6.83 -4.84 -6.64
N VAL A 100 -6.68 -3.51 -6.82
CA VAL A 100 -5.94 -2.65 -5.90
C VAL A 100 -6.81 -1.46 -5.53
N VAL A 101 -6.96 -1.21 -4.24
CA VAL A 101 -7.67 -0.04 -3.71
C VAL A 101 -6.66 0.89 -3.06
N ILE A 102 -6.63 2.12 -3.54
CA ILE A 102 -5.63 3.13 -3.20
C ILE A 102 -6.28 4.25 -2.38
N GLY A 103 -5.69 4.55 -1.23
CA GLY A 103 -6.17 5.65 -0.40
C GLY A 103 -6.04 6.99 -1.08
N GLU A 104 -4.87 7.29 -1.65
CA GLU A 104 -4.66 8.55 -2.37
C GLU A 104 -3.52 8.42 -3.39
N ASN A 105 -3.52 9.29 -4.38
CA ASN A 105 -2.48 9.40 -5.40
C ASN A 105 -2.07 10.85 -5.68
N GLN A 106 -2.37 11.76 -4.74
CA GLN A 106 -2.08 13.19 -4.90
C GLN A 106 -0.65 13.53 -4.49
N THR A 107 -0.18 12.97 -3.37
CA THR A 107 1.17 13.23 -2.88
C THR A 107 2.23 12.44 -3.65
N PHE A 108 1.82 11.32 -4.23
CA PHE A 108 2.66 10.48 -5.08
C PHE A 108 1.77 9.67 -6.00
N MET A 109 2.06 9.72 -7.30
CA MET A 109 1.42 8.88 -8.31
C MET A 109 2.40 7.81 -8.73
N GLY A 110 2.09 6.55 -8.39
CA GLY A 110 2.92 5.41 -8.77
C GLY A 110 2.56 4.86 -10.15
N ALA A 111 2.66 3.53 -10.31
CA ALA A 111 2.50 2.87 -11.60
C ALA A 111 1.04 2.42 -11.87
N GLU A 112 0.06 3.27 -11.58
CA GLU A 112 -1.37 2.92 -11.75
C GLU A 112 -1.74 2.57 -13.17
N GLU A 113 -1.17 3.31 -14.14
CA GLU A 113 -1.45 3.05 -15.55
C GLU A 113 -0.94 1.67 -15.96
N LEU A 114 0.22 1.27 -15.46
CA LEU A 114 0.78 -0.06 -15.72
C LEU A 114 -0.13 -1.16 -15.15
N LEU A 115 -0.68 -0.95 -13.97
CA LEU A 115 -1.64 -1.88 -13.37
C LEU A 115 -2.87 -2.03 -14.27
N ARG A 116 -3.45 -0.92 -14.70
CA ARG A 116 -4.63 -0.93 -15.57
C ARG A 116 -4.33 -1.60 -16.91
N LEU A 117 -3.16 -1.34 -17.47
CA LEU A 117 -2.74 -1.93 -18.74
C LEU A 117 -2.70 -3.46 -18.66
N HIS A 118 -2.38 -4.02 -17.50
CA HIS A 118 -2.34 -5.46 -17.26
C HIS A 118 -3.67 -6.02 -16.74
N GLY A 119 -4.75 -5.23 -16.79
CA GLY A 119 -6.08 -5.70 -16.43
C GLY A 119 -6.40 -5.67 -14.94
N VAL A 120 -5.58 -5.04 -14.12
CA VAL A 120 -5.86 -4.88 -12.69
C VAL A 120 -6.91 -3.78 -12.52
N GLU A 121 -7.94 -4.06 -11.73
CA GLU A 121 -8.92 -3.03 -11.34
C GLU A 121 -8.26 -2.11 -10.31
N VAL A 122 -8.19 -0.82 -10.61
CA VAL A 122 -7.59 0.19 -9.74
C VAL A 122 -8.67 1.15 -9.27
N VAL A 123 -8.87 1.23 -7.96
CA VAL A 123 -9.85 2.12 -7.34
C VAL A 123 -9.10 3.12 -6.47
N VAL A 124 -9.31 4.41 -6.68
CA VAL A 124 -8.70 5.47 -5.88
C VAL A 124 -9.80 6.14 -5.06
N LEU A 125 -9.70 6.08 -3.74
CA LEU A 125 -10.75 6.59 -2.85
C LEU A 125 -10.60 8.07 -2.51
N ASN A 126 -9.44 8.67 -2.78
CA ASN A 126 -9.14 10.08 -2.46
C ASN A 126 -9.39 10.39 -0.97
N ASP A 127 -8.86 9.53 -0.12
CA ASP A 127 -9.07 9.62 1.33
C ASP A 127 -8.26 10.76 1.95
N ASP A 128 -8.95 11.68 2.62
CA ASP A 128 -8.32 12.87 3.21
C ASP A 128 -7.29 12.52 4.30
N THR A 129 -7.54 11.47 5.06
CA THR A 129 -6.61 11.03 6.11
C THR A 129 -5.30 10.55 5.49
N CYS A 130 -5.39 9.77 4.41
CA CYS A 130 -4.19 9.29 3.70
C CYS A 130 -3.38 10.45 3.14
N VAL A 131 -4.05 11.43 2.52
CA VAL A 131 -3.39 12.63 2.00
C VAL A 131 -2.70 13.40 3.11
N SER A 132 -3.40 13.66 4.21
CA SER A 132 -2.87 14.44 5.34
C SER A 132 -1.65 13.78 5.97
N MET A 133 -1.70 12.47 6.19
CA MET A 133 -0.56 11.73 6.76
C MET A 133 0.70 11.90 5.91
N MET A 134 0.57 11.78 4.60
CA MET A 134 1.72 11.89 3.70
C MET A 134 2.19 13.33 3.58
N LYS A 135 1.30 14.31 3.49
CA LYS A 135 1.69 15.72 3.44
C LYS A 135 2.50 16.12 4.68
N GLU A 136 2.04 15.74 5.85
CA GLU A 136 2.74 16.03 7.09
C GLU A 136 4.10 15.35 7.13
N PHE A 137 4.17 14.10 6.73
CA PHE A 137 5.43 13.34 6.71
C PHE A 137 6.44 13.95 5.74
N ILE A 138 6.02 14.24 4.51
CA ILE A 138 6.90 14.79 3.47
C ILE A 138 7.46 16.16 3.91
N ALA A 139 6.63 16.98 4.57
CA ALA A 139 7.06 18.27 5.08
C ALA A 139 8.08 18.12 6.23
N ALA A 140 7.90 17.12 7.09
CA ALA A 140 8.77 16.91 8.25
C ALA A 140 10.06 16.17 7.90
N GLU A 141 10.01 15.23 6.95
CA GLU A 141 11.10 14.31 6.63
C GLU A 141 11.32 14.17 5.11
N PRO A 142 11.65 15.30 4.42
CA PRO A 142 11.77 15.26 2.95
C PRO A 142 12.87 14.33 2.44
N SER A 143 14.01 14.27 3.13
CA SER A 143 15.12 13.39 2.72
C SER A 143 14.76 11.92 2.83
N LEU A 144 14.08 11.56 3.91
CA LEU A 144 13.64 10.16 4.11
C LEU A 144 12.62 9.75 3.05
N TRP A 145 11.71 10.67 2.72
CA TRP A 145 10.73 10.41 1.64
C TRP A 145 11.44 10.24 0.29
N ASN A 146 12.36 11.13 -0.06
CA ASN A 146 13.09 11.05 -1.33
C ASN A 146 13.88 9.74 -1.42
N GLU A 147 14.50 9.31 -0.35
CA GLU A 147 15.20 8.03 -0.28
C GLU A 147 14.26 6.86 -0.58
N ASP A 148 13.03 6.90 -0.06
CA ASP A 148 12.05 5.80 -0.23
C ASP A 148 11.57 5.66 -1.67
N ILE A 149 11.56 6.75 -2.43
CA ILE A 149 11.13 6.74 -3.84
C ILE A 149 12.29 6.83 -4.83
N GLY A 150 13.52 6.69 -4.34
CA GLY A 150 14.70 6.69 -5.20
C GLY A 150 15.07 8.04 -5.79
N GLU A 151 14.67 9.14 -5.15
CA GLU A 151 14.96 10.49 -5.60
C GLU A 151 16.16 11.08 -4.85
N HIS A 152 16.90 11.96 -5.51
CA HIS A 152 17.98 12.70 -4.89
C HIS A 152 17.45 13.84 -4.01
N ASP A 153 18.15 14.16 -2.95
CA ASP A 153 17.83 15.31 -2.11
C ASP A 153 18.11 16.63 -2.83
#